data_48a7697e4bddf2c3ad78b70a5a5d865a
#
_entry.id   48a7697e4bddf2c3ad78b70a5a5d865a
#
_cell.length_a   1.000
_cell.length_b   1.000
_cell.length_c   1.000
_cell.angle_alpha   90.00
_cell.angle_beta   90.00
_cell.angle_gamma   90.00
#
_symmetry.space_group_name_H-M   'P 1'
#
loop_
_entity.id
_entity.type
_entity.pdbx_description
1 polymer ?
#
loop_
_entity_poly.entity_id
_entity_poly.type
_entity_poly.pdbx_seq_one_letter_code
_entity_poly.pdbx_strand_id
1 'polypeptide(L)'
;MDLRDLLAGVPIRDASPDLPRDVTGAGYDSHTIQPGQAFVAIHGAAADGHDYTALARQRGAACAISTHPVEGLPDVIVPDTRQALARMAG
;
A
#
# COMPACT_ATOMS: atom_id res chain seq x y z
N MET A 1 5.33 -2.32 13.53
CA MET A 1 5.34 -0.88 13.16
C MET A 1 3.90 -0.40 13.05
N ASP A 2 3.58 0.72 13.66
CA ASP A 2 2.26 1.31 13.55
C ASP A 2 2.06 1.88 12.15
N LEU A 3 0.94 1.57 11.52
CA LEU A 3 0.64 2.04 10.17
C LEU A 3 0.60 3.57 10.10
N ARG A 4 0.12 4.24 11.14
CA ARG A 4 0.10 5.71 11.19
C ARG A 4 1.50 6.31 11.22
N ASP A 5 2.44 5.64 11.87
CA ASP A 5 3.84 6.07 11.88
C ASP A 5 4.46 5.91 10.49
N LEU A 6 4.15 4.80 9.81
CA LEU A 6 4.60 4.57 8.45
C LEU A 6 4.09 5.65 7.49
N LEU A 7 2.85 6.10 7.68
CA LEU A 7 2.20 7.08 6.82
C LEU A 7 2.41 8.53 7.28
N ALA A 8 3.20 8.75 8.31
CA ALA A 8 3.48 10.10 8.80
C ALA A 8 4.09 10.97 7.69
N GLY A 9 3.49 12.13 7.43
CA GLY A 9 3.93 13.02 6.35
C GLY A 9 3.43 12.64 4.96
N VAL A 10 2.69 11.54 4.82
CA VAL A 10 2.09 11.14 3.54
C VAL A 10 0.71 11.78 3.42
N PRO A 11 0.43 12.57 2.37
CA PRO A 11 -0.92 13.08 2.13
C PRO A 11 -1.87 11.92 1.87
N ILE A 12 -3.02 11.90 2.56
CA ILE A 12 -4.02 10.84 2.44
C ILE A 12 -5.34 11.49 2.02
N ARG A 13 -5.96 10.95 0.96
CA ARG A 13 -7.28 11.42 0.48
C ARG A 13 -8.42 10.67 1.15
N ASP A 14 -8.24 9.38 1.39
CA ASP A 14 -9.25 8.54 2.01
C ASP A 14 -8.59 7.31 2.60
N ALA A 15 -9.26 6.63 3.52
CA ALA A 15 -8.75 5.44 4.15
C ALA A 15 -9.90 4.50 4.51
N SER A 16 -9.68 3.21 4.32
CA SER A 16 -10.63 2.16 4.67
C SER A 16 -10.84 2.12 6.19
N PRO A 17 -12.08 1.90 6.69
CA PRO A 17 -12.32 1.84 8.13
C PRO A 17 -11.73 0.58 8.80
N ASP A 18 -11.42 -0.44 8.03
CA ASP A 18 -10.91 -1.73 8.52
C ASP A 18 -9.39 -1.87 8.35
N LEU A 19 -8.65 -0.76 8.25
CA LEU A 19 -7.19 -0.79 8.13
C LEU A 19 -6.56 -1.45 9.36
N PRO A 20 -5.48 -2.24 9.15
CA PRO A 20 -4.76 -2.82 10.27
C PRO A 20 -4.06 -1.72 11.07
N ARG A 21 -3.87 -1.97 12.36
CA ARG A 21 -3.17 -1.05 13.24
C ARG A 21 -1.66 -1.11 13.01
N ASP A 22 -1.15 -2.32 12.81
CA ASP A 22 0.27 -2.57 12.64
C ASP A 22 0.56 -3.23 11.32
N VAL A 23 1.73 -2.91 10.76
CA VAL A 23 2.28 -3.56 9.58
C VAL A 23 3.74 -3.90 9.84
N THR A 24 4.29 -4.84 9.09
CA THR A 24 5.69 -5.24 9.24
C THR A 24 6.64 -4.39 8.39
N GLY A 25 6.10 -3.56 7.52
CA GLY A 25 6.86 -2.69 6.65
C GLY A 25 6.04 -2.35 5.41
N ALA A 26 6.70 -1.89 4.37
CA ALA A 26 6.06 -1.56 3.10
C ALA A 26 6.85 -2.15 1.93
N GLY A 27 6.16 -2.50 0.85
CA GLY A 27 6.77 -2.98 -0.36
C GLY A 27 5.95 -2.55 -1.57
N TYR A 28 6.59 -2.43 -2.71
CA TYR A 28 5.93 -2.01 -3.95
C TYR A 28 5.95 -3.10 -5.03
N ASP A 29 6.61 -4.22 -4.77
CA ASP A 29 6.67 -5.34 -5.70
C ASP A 29 5.81 -6.49 -5.17
N SER A 30 4.72 -6.79 -5.90
CA SER A 30 3.79 -7.85 -5.50
C SER A 30 4.45 -9.24 -5.44
N HIS A 31 5.56 -9.44 -6.15
CA HIS A 31 6.28 -10.72 -6.14
C HIS A 31 7.17 -10.90 -4.91
N THR A 32 7.53 -9.81 -4.23
CA THR A 32 8.41 -9.85 -3.06
C THR A 32 7.74 -9.43 -1.77
N ILE A 33 6.45 -9.12 -1.81
CA ILE A 33 5.67 -8.77 -0.63
C ILE A 33 5.75 -9.90 0.41
N GLN A 34 5.95 -9.51 1.67
CA GLN A 34 5.96 -10.43 2.80
C GLN A 34 4.66 -10.29 3.62
N PRO A 35 4.27 -11.33 4.37
CA PRO A 35 3.08 -11.25 5.20
C PRO A 35 3.12 -10.06 6.16
N GLY A 36 2.02 -9.33 6.24
CA GLY A 36 1.89 -8.18 7.14
C GLY A 36 2.37 -6.86 6.57
N GLN A 37 2.97 -6.84 5.37
CA GLN A 37 3.42 -5.59 4.75
C GLN A 37 2.28 -4.80 4.14
N ALA A 38 2.45 -3.47 4.04
CA ALA A 38 1.61 -2.61 3.24
C ALA A 38 2.09 -2.65 1.79
N PHE A 39 1.21 -2.97 0.86
CA PHE A 39 1.54 -2.99 -0.56
C PHE A 39 1.26 -1.63 -1.18
N VAL A 40 2.29 -1.01 -1.75
CA VAL A 40 2.17 0.28 -2.45
C VAL A 40 1.98 0.01 -3.93
N ALA A 41 0.79 0.32 -4.45
CA ALA A 41 0.43 0.07 -5.85
C ALA A 41 0.96 1.21 -6.73
N ILE A 42 2.14 1.03 -7.29
CA ILE A 42 2.80 2.03 -8.13
C ILE A 42 2.33 1.88 -9.57
N HIS A 43 1.94 3.01 -10.19
CA HIS A 43 1.68 3.04 -11.62
C HIS A 43 2.99 2.97 -12.40
N GLY A 44 3.08 2.01 -13.32
CA GLY A 44 4.24 1.85 -14.18
C GLY A 44 3.90 2.08 -15.64
N ALA A 45 4.93 2.23 -16.47
CA ALA A 45 4.75 2.41 -17.91
C ALA A 45 4.21 1.15 -18.60
N ALA A 46 4.53 -0.03 -18.06
CA ALA A 46 4.16 -1.31 -18.66
C ALA A 46 2.97 -1.98 -17.98
N ALA A 47 2.68 -1.61 -16.72
CA ALA A 47 1.60 -2.21 -15.97
C ALA A 47 1.15 -1.26 -14.86
N ASP A 48 -0.12 -1.34 -14.50
CA ASP A 48 -0.67 -0.63 -13.34
C ASP A 48 -0.44 -1.50 -12.11
N GLY A 49 0.22 -0.94 -11.09
CA GLY A 49 0.46 -1.64 -9.82
C GLY A 49 -0.83 -2.12 -9.15
N HIS A 50 -1.95 -1.47 -9.43
CA HIS A 50 -3.26 -1.89 -8.91
C HIS A 50 -3.68 -3.27 -9.43
N ASP A 51 -3.20 -3.67 -10.62
CA ASP A 51 -3.49 -5.00 -11.19
C ASP A 51 -2.84 -6.12 -10.38
N TYR A 52 -1.84 -5.82 -9.57
CA TYR A 52 -1.11 -6.80 -8.77
C TYR A 52 -1.60 -6.90 -7.33
N THR A 53 -2.67 -6.19 -6.98
CA THR A 53 -3.21 -6.19 -5.60
C THR A 53 -3.65 -7.60 -5.17
N ALA A 54 -4.25 -8.36 -6.08
CA ALA A 54 -4.68 -9.73 -5.78
C ALA A 54 -3.49 -10.62 -5.44
N LEU A 55 -2.38 -10.47 -6.16
CA LEU A 55 -1.16 -11.24 -5.87
C LEU A 55 -0.56 -10.85 -4.53
N ALA A 56 -0.51 -9.55 -4.24
CA ALA A 56 -0.03 -9.06 -2.94
C ALA A 56 -0.88 -9.60 -1.80
N ARG A 57 -2.20 -9.63 -1.97
CA ARG A 57 -3.12 -10.23 -1.01
C ARG A 57 -2.81 -11.70 -0.76
N GLN A 58 -2.59 -12.48 -1.82
CA GLN A 58 -2.25 -13.89 -1.70
C GLN A 58 -0.95 -14.11 -0.93
N ARG A 59 -0.03 -13.18 -1.01
CA ARG A 59 1.24 -13.23 -0.28
C ARG A 59 1.15 -12.72 1.15
N GLY A 60 -0.03 -12.25 1.57
CA GLY A 60 -0.25 -11.87 2.95
C GLY A 60 -0.14 -10.37 3.23
N ALA A 61 -0.19 -9.52 2.21
CA ALA A 61 -0.20 -8.07 2.42
C ALA A 61 -1.34 -7.68 3.37
N ALA A 62 -1.05 -6.78 4.30
CA ALA A 62 -2.01 -6.35 5.32
C ALA A 62 -2.96 -5.27 4.80
N CYS A 63 -2.49 -4.43 3.89
CA CYS A 63 -3.28 -3.36 3.29
C CYS A 63 -2.63 -2.91 1.98
N ALA A 64 -3.33 -2.06 1.24
CA ALA A 64 -2.82 -1.47 0.01
C ALA A 64 -2.81 0.06 0.12
N ILE A 65 -1.80 0.68 -0.47
CA ILE A 65 -1.70 2.13 -0.60
C ILE A 65 -1.77 2.42 -2.10
N SER A 66 -2.81 3.14 -2.52
CA SER A 66 -3.16 3.25 -3.93
C SER A 66 -3.76 4.62 -4.25
N THR A 67 -3.97 4.90 -5.54
CA THR A 67 -4.59 6.16 -5.98
C THR A 67 -6.10 6.03 -6.16
N HIS A 68 -6.63 4.81 -6.11
CA HIS A 68 -8.06 4.55 -6.18
C HIS A 68 -8.39 3.27 -5.39
N PRO A 69 -9.66 3.06 -5.02
CA PRO A 69 -10.04 1.88 -4.24
C PRO A 69 -9.64 0.57 -4.92
N VAL A 70 -9.22 -0.39 -4.11
CA VAL A 70 -8.86 -1.74 -4.56
C VAL A 70 -9.74 -2.76 -3.86
N GLU A 71 -9.96 -3.91 -4.49
CA GLU A 71 -10.72 -4.99 -3.91
C GLU A 71 -9.81 -5.97 -3.16
N GLY A 72 -10.33 -6.55 -2.10
CA GLY A 72 -9.69 -7.65 -1.40
C GLY A 72 -8.73 -7.25 -0.30
N LEU A 73 -8.38 -5.98 -0.18
CA LEU A 73 -7.53 -5.45 0.89
C LEU A 73 -8.09 -4.14 1.43
N PRO A 74 -7.94 -3.87 2.73
CA PRO A 74 -8.13 -2.51 3.22
C PRO A 74 -7.19 -1.56 2.48
N ASP A 75 -7.64 -0.35 2.18
CA ASP A 75 -6.84 0.57 1.38
C ASP A 75 -6.66 1.95 2.01
N VAL A 76 -5.57 2.60 1.62
CA VAL A 76 -5.30 4.01 1.88
C VAL A 76 -5.17 4.68 0.52
N ILE A 77 -6.02 5.69 0.27
CA ILE A 77 -6.02 6.40 -1.00
C ILE A 77 -5.14 7.63 -0.88
N VAL A 78 -4.15 7.72 -1.76
CA VAL A 78 -3.19 8.83 -1.79
C VAL A 78 -3.20 9.48 -3.18
N PRO A 79 -2.81 10.76 -3.29
CA PRO A 79 -2.78 11.42 -4.60
C PRO A 79 -1.65 10.91 -5.51
N ASP A 80 -0.56 10.39 -4.93
CA ASP A 80 0.60 9.91 -5.69
C ASP A 80 1.29 8.80 -4.90
N THR A 81 1.27 7.59 -5.44
CA THR A 81 1.86 6.43 -4.75
C THR A 81 3.38 6.46 -4.75
N ARG A 82 4.01 7.04 -5.76
CA ARG A 82 5.47 7.18 -5.78
C ARG A 82 5.94 8.16 -4.71
N GLN A 83 5.22 9.27 -4.55
CA GLN A 83 5.51 10.24 -3.49
C GLN A 83 5.31 9.60 -2.13
N ALA A 84 4.22 8.83 -1.96
CA ALA A 84 3.95 8.13 -0.71
C ALA A 84 5.08 7.18 -0.37
N LEU A 85 5.54 6.38 -1.33
CA LEU A 85 6.65 5.45 -1.13
C LEU A 85 7.93 6.17 -0.73
N ALA A 86 8.25 7.28 -1.39
CA ALA A 86 9.44 8.06 -1.08
C ALA A 86 9.40 8.61 0.35
N ARG A 87 8.25 9.07 0.79
CA ARG A 87 8.08 9.60 2.16
C ARG A 87 8.14 8.49 3.20
N MET A 88 7.60 7.31 2.90
CA MET A 88 7.66 6.15 3.80
C MET A 88 9.08 5.59 3.91
N ALA A 89 9.86 5.65 2.85
CA ALA A 89 11.24 5.16 2.83
C ALA A 89 12.22 6.14 3.48
N GLY A 90 11.85 7.39 3.52
CA GLY A 90 12.68 8.44 4.11
C GLY A 90 12.37 8.63 5.56
#